data_82ab407c7d3556d9727f29027fbb1ea3
#
_entry.id   82ab407c7d3556d9727f29027fbb1ea3
#
_cell.length_a   1.000
_cell.length_b   1.000
_cell.length_c   1.000
_cell.angle_alpha   90.00
_cell.angle_beta   90.00
_cell.angle_gamma   90.00
#
_symmetry.space_group_name_H-M   'P 1'
#
loop_
_entity.id
_entity.type
_entity.pdbx_description
1 polymer ?
#
loop_
_entity_poly.entity_id
_entity_poly.type
_entity_poly.pdbx_seq_one_letter_code
_entity_poly.pdbx_strand_id
1 'polypeptide(L)'
;MIAGGVIAYLTTRSLLLADLDDSLVDRARALPALSGQVEANPRLEESAGDRYVIYNRLGQTVGRLPASQSGIPQPVVLKAGFANLGDGKRVRRLELKFTPRDGGASVIVVYSGSAERFDQVLSRLAVALTAFGLFAGAAAAAVAVAASRSALRPLRETTEAITAIDERRLDQRIAADALPSELRPMAGRLNEMLERLQSAFAQRKQFLADASHELRTPVAALVTTLEVALRRPRGAAELAETMQTCLSDARMLRQLVQTLLEHARCDSAALQDAPEPFDAAVLLNQCADVADGLAAACEVTVVRSMPPALAINSEPPRIRAIVMNLLGNGVEYNRPGGQVELRARVDDSDLILSVQDTGVGIAPEHLANVFQPFYRASKTRNDGHESAERQHMGLGLFLVESHVKALGGECQIESKLGEGTTVTVRLPAVVTLDNAVLEASGV
;
A
#
# COMPACT_ATOMS: atom_id res chain seq x y z
N MET A 1 -23.74 -25.51 -18.08
CA MET A 1 -24.79 -26.31 -17.45
C MET A 1 -26.17 -26.06 -18.03
N ILE A 2 -26.68 -24.83 -18.13
CA ILE A 2 -28.03 -24.55 -18.68
C ILE A 2 -28.18 -25.08 -20.11
N ALA A 3 -27.22 -24.88 -21.00
CA ALA A 3 -27.22 -25.39 -22.36
C ALA A 3 -27.28 -26.93 -22.40
N GLY A 4 -26.58 -27.64 -21.55
CA GLY A 4 -26.61 -29.09 -21.45
C GLY A 4 -27.96 -29.61 -20.98
N GLY A 5 -28.61 -28.97 -20.01
CA GLY A 5 -29.96 -29.32 -19.55
C GLY A 5 -31.02 -29.12 -20.63
N VAL A 6 -30.93 -28.01 -21.39
CA VAL A 6 -31.83 -27.73 -22.51
C VAL A 6 -31.65 -28.77 -23.64
N ILE A 7 -30.43 -29.12 -23.98
CA ILE A 7 -30.13 -30.15 -24.99
C ILE A 7 -30.66 -31.50 -24.53
N ALA A 8 -30.42 -31.91 -23.28
CA ALA A 8 -30.95 -33.16 -22.73
C ALA A 8 -32.45 -33.20 -22.75
N TYR A 9 -33.14 -32.11 -22.39
CA TYR A 9 -34.59 -32.01 -22.46
C TYR A 9 -35.11 -32.14 -23.91
N LEU A 10 -34.51 -31.44 -24.86
CA LEU A 10 -34.92 -31.45 -26.26
C LEU A 10 -34.68 -32.82 -26.92
N THR A 11 -33.54 -33.46 -26.65
CA THR A 11 -33.23 -34.80 -27.15
C THR A 11 -34.18 -35.84 -26.56
N THR A 12 -34.42 -35.83 -25.25
CA THR A 12 -35.37 -36.76 -24.62
C THR A 12 -36.79 -36.54 -25.15
N ARG A 13 -37.21 -35.28 -25.35
CA ARG A 13 -38.51 -34.97 -25.95
C ARG A 13 -38.64 -35.51 -27.37
N SER A 14 -37.61 -35.38 -28.21
CA SER A 14 -37.65 -35.89 -29.59
C SER A 14 -37.70 -37.41 -29.65
N LEU A 15 -36.93 -38.08 -28.79
CA LEU A 15 -36.97 -39.58 -28.71
C LEU A 15 -38.29 -40.09 -28.22
N LEU A 16 -38.86 -39.48 -27.17
CA LEU A 16 -40.21 -39.87 -26.65
C LEU A 16 -41.34 -39.59 -27.66
N LEU A 17 -41.19 -38.53 -28.48
CA LEU A 17 -42.13 -38.25 -29.56
C LEU A 17 -42.07 -39.31 -30.65
N ALA A 18 -40.87 -39.72 -31.07
CA ALA A 18 -40.68 -40.76 -32.06
C ALA A 18 -41.26 -42.10 -31.58
N ASP A 19 -40.96 -42.49 -30.33
CA ASP A 19 -41.49 -43.72 -29.71
C ASP A 19 -43.01 -43.68 -29.59
N LEU A 20 -43.60 -42.54 -29.23
CA LEU A 20 -45.03 -42.36 -29.19
C LEU A 20 -45.67 -42.50 -30.59
N ASP A 21 -45.07 -41.86 -31.60
CA ASP A 21 -45.55 -41.94 -32.99
C ASP A 21 -45.45 -43.36 -33.52
N ASP A 22 -44.32 -44.06 -33.30
CA ASP A 22 -44.16 -45.49 -33.72
C ASP A 22 -45.19 -46.41 -33.02
N SER A 23 -45.38 -46.23 -31.71
CA SER A 23 -46.37 -46.96 -30.95
C SER A 23 -47.85 -46.79 -31.50
N LEU A 24 -48.16 -45.53 -31.86
CA LEU A 24 -49.48 -45.21 -32.45
C LEU A 24 -49.62 -45.76 -33.85
N VAL A 25 -48.56 -45.76 -34.66
CA VAL A 25 -48.54 -46.37 -35.99
C VAL A 25 -48.78 -47.92 -35.87
N ASP A 26 -48.09 -48.60 -34.94
CA ASP A 26 -48.22 -50.02 -34.74
C ASP A 26 -49.60 -50.40 -34.25
N ARG A 27 -50.21 -49.63 -33.35
CA ARG A 27 -51.58 -49.81 -32.92
C ARG A 27 -52.56 -49.58 -34.08
N ALA A 28 -52.36 -48.59 -34.90
CA ALA A 28 -53.17 -48.32 -36.07
C ALA A 28 -53.07 -49.46 -37.12
N ARG A 29 -51.90 -50.13 -37.24
CA ARG A 29 -51.77 -51.36 -38.11
C ARG A 29 -52.54 -52.52 -37.61
N ALA A 30 -52.83 -52.67 -36.35
CA ALA A 30 -53.61 -53.75 -35.77
C ALA A 30 -55.13 -53.58 -36.01
N LEU A 31 -55.61 -52.37 -36.34
CA LEU A 31 -57.03 -52.09 -36.59
C LEU A 31 -57.68 -53.00 -37.70
N PRO A 32 -57.01 -53.22 -38.84
CA PRO A 32 -57.56 -54.08 -39.87
C PRO A 32 -57.90 -55.55 -39.45
N ALA A 33 -57.03 -56.03 -38.53
CA ALA A 33 -57.25 -57.41 -38.00
C ALA A 33 -58.46 -57.52 -37.07
N LEU A 34 -58.84 -56.41 -36.44
CA LEU A 34 -60.02 -56.35 -35.55
C LEU A 34 -61.34 -56.06 -36.28
N SER A 35 -61.29 -55.48 -37.48
CA SER A 35 -62.44 -54.99 -38.23
C SER A 35 -63.39 -56.11 -38.78
N GLY A 36 -62.99 -57.34 -38.67
CA GLY A 36 -63.85 -58.50 -39.11
C GLY A 36 -65.05 -58.76 -38.21
N GLN A 37 -65.18 -58.14 -37.05
CA GLN A 37 -66.20 -58.43 -36.05
C GLN A 37 -67.12 -57.30 -35.63
N VAL A 38 -66.93 -56.04 -36.19
CA VAL A 38 -67.66 -54.85 -35.69
C VAL A 38 -68.72 -54.43 -36.72
N GLU A 39 -69.99 -54.51 -36.38
CA GLU A 39 -71.11 -53.89 -37.09
C GLU A 39 -71.04 -52.35 -37.04
N ALA A 40 -71.36 -51.74 -38.17
CA ALA A 40 -71.30 -50.33 -38.43
C ALA A 40 -72.06 -49.47 -37.41
N ASN A 41 -71.33 -48.92 -36.46
CA ASN A 41 -71.77 -47.73 -35.69
C ASN A 41 -70.62 -46.77 -35.62
N PRO A 42 -70.72 -45.48 -36.11
CA PRO A 42 -69.65 -44.52 -36.08
C PRO A 42 -69.44 -43.94 -34.69
N ARG A 43 -69.61 -44.70 -33.64
CA ARG A 43 -69.22 -44.35 -32.30
C ARG A 43 -67.77 -44.79 -32.12
N LEU A 44 -66.95 -43.80 -31.85
CA LEU A 44 -65.60 -43.93 -31.34
C LEU A 44 -65.49 -45.08 -30.35
N GLU A 45 -64.98 -46.28 -30.78
CA GLU A 45 -64.66 -47.34 -29.83
C GLU A 45 -63.48 -46.89 -28.93
N GLU A 46 -63.81 -46.65 -27.70
CA GLU A 46 -62.78 -46.38 -26.64
C GLU A 46 -62.21 -47.72 -26.16
N SER A 47 -61.29 -48.31 -26.93
CA SER A 47 -60.43 -49.32 -26.38
C SER A 47 -59.17 -48.71 -25.85
N ALA A 48 -58.96 -48.71 -24.50
CA ALA A 48 -57.79 -48.26 -23.82
C ALA A 48 -57.41 -46.73 -23.98
N GLY A 49 -58.38 -45.83 -24.18
CA GLY A 49 -58.14 -44.37 -24.30
C GLY A 49 -57.75 -43.91 -25.70
N ASP A 50 -57.69 -44.80 -26.67
CA ASP A 50 -57.38 -44.45 -28.07
C ASP A 50 -58.67 -44.25 -28.88
N ARG A 51 -58.65 -43.24 -29.76
CA ARG A 51 -59.81 -42.95 -30.64
C ARG A 51 -59.37 -42.96 -32.10
N TYR A 52 -60.12 -43.52 -32.99
CA TYR A 52 -59.85 -43.46 -34.42
C TYR A 52 -61.10 -43.20 -35.26
N VAL A 53 -60.89 -42.59 -36.42
CA VAL A 53 -61.94 -42.35 -37.42
C VAL A 53 -61.36 -42.67 -38.78
N ILE A 54 -62.15 -43.40 -39.60
CA ILE A 54 -61.78 -43.80 -40.94
C ILE A 54 -62.53 -42.97 -41.96
N TYR A 55 -61.80 -42.37 -42.91
CA TYR A 55 -62.32 -41.52 -43.99
C TYR A 55 -62.02 -42.19 -45.36
N ASN A 56 -62.99 -42.13 -46.28
CA ASN A 56 -62.76 -42.48 -47.68
C ASN A 56 -62.08 -41.32 -48.44
N ARG A 57 -61.79 -41.50 -49.74
CA ARG A 57 -61.22 -40.46 -50.61
C ARG A 57 -62.08 -39.17 -50.75
N LEU A 58 -63.38 -39.27 -50.51
CA LEU A 58 -64.34 -38.19 -50.57
C LEU A 58 -64.50 -37.46 -49.20
N GLY A 59 -63.74 -37.87 -48.20
CA GLY A 59 -63.82 -37.30 -46.86
C GLY A 59 -65.04 -37.76 -46.06
N GLN A 60 -65.76 -38.77 -46.50
CA GLN A 60 -66.88 -39.37 -45.79
C GLN A 60 -66.38 -40.43 -44.80
N THR A 61 -66.93 -40.49 -43.59
CA THR A 61 -66.60 -41.49 -42.60
C THR A 61 -67.06 -42.90 -43.04
N VAL A 62 -66.14 -43.87 -42.97
CA VAL A 62 -66.37 -45.23 -43.36
C VAL A 62 -66.23 -46.14 -42.14
N GLY A 63 -67.23 -46.95 -41.85
CA GLY A 63 -67.27 -47.86 -40.69
C GLY A 63 -66.33 -49.06 -40.75
N ARG A 64 -65.73 -49.38 -41.90
CA ARG A 64 -64.82 -50.52 -42.08
C ARG A 64 -63.66 -50.22 -43.00
N LEU A 65 -62.50 -50.80 -42.68
CA LEU A 65 -61.36 -50.81 -43.62
C LEU A 65 -61.67 -51.84 -44.70
N PRO A 66 -61.40 -51.58 -46.00
CA PRO A 66 -61.60 -52.55 -47.07
C PRO A 66 -60.78 -53.83 -46.82
N ALA A 67 -61.40 -54.99 -46.91
CA ALA A 67 -60.67 -56.24 -46.79
C ALA A 67 -59.69 -56.37 -47.95
N SER A 68 -58.45 -56.62 -47.62
CA SER A 68 -57.36 -56.91 -48.59
C SER A 68 -56.94 -58.36 -48.42
N GLN A 69 -56.95 -59.13 -49.54
CA GLN A 69 -56.49 -60.52 -49.53
C GLN A 69 -54.96 -60.65 -49.47
N SER A 70 -54.19 -59.61 -49.67
CA SER A 70 -52.75 -59.65 -49.84
C SER A 70 -51.96 -59.06 -48.67
N GLY A 71 -52.50 -59.06 -47.45
CA GLY A 71 -51.77 -58.60 -46.26
C GLY A 71 -51.99 -57.09 -45.91
N ILE A 72 -51.66 -56.73 -44.69
CA ILE A 72 -51.89 -55.38 -44.14
C ILE A 72 -50.98 -54.36 -44.84
N PRO A 73 -51.57 -53.34 -45.53
CA PRO A 73 -50.76 -52.32 -46.19
C PRO A 73 -50.00 -51.49 -45.14
N GLN A 74 -48.76 -51.14 -45.46
CA GLN A 74 -48.02 -50.22 -44.59
C GLN A 74 -48.64 -48.82 -44.65
N PRO A 75 -48.91 -48.17 -43.52
CA PRO A 75 -49.49 -46.83 -43.51
C PRO A 75 -48.39 -45.80 -43.77
N VAL A 76 -48.79 -44.76 -44.49
CA VAL A 76 -47.92 -43.55 -44.66
C VAL A 76 -48.44 -42.44 -43.73
N VAL A 77 -47.64 -41.99 -42.89
CA VAL A 77 -47.98 -40.84 -42.01
C VAL A 77 -48.09 -39.59 -42.85
N LEU A 78 -49.26 -38.98 -42.96
CA LEU A 78 -49.50 -37.74 -43.68
C LEU A 78 -49.30 -36.54 -42.80
N LYS A 79 -49.75 -36.63 -41.55
CA LYS A 79 -49.67 -35.51 -40.59
C LYS A 79 -49.60 -36.03 -39.17
N ALA A 80 -48.80 -35.40 -38.34
CA ALA A 80 -48.69 -35.69 -36.91
C ALA A 80 -48.79 -34.38 -36.10
N GLY A 81 -49.55 -34.39 -35.03
CA GLY A 81 -49.72 -33.19 -34.20
C GLY A 81 -50.35 -33.53 -32.85
N PHE A 82 -50.30 -32.55 -31.95
CA PHE A 82 -51.06 -32.62 -30.70
C PHE A 82 -52.41 -31.92 -30.88
N ALA A 83 -53.44 -32.47 -30.28
CA ALA A 83 -54.77 -31.88 -30.22
C ALA A 83 -55.35 -32.01 -28.82
N ASN A 84 -56.25 -31.12 -28.46
CA ASN A 84 -57.00 -31.22 -27.21
C ASN A 84 -58.35 -31.73 -27.56
N LEU A 85 -58.84 -32.78 -26.86
CA LEU A 85 -60.18 -33.31 -26.96
C LEU A 85 -61.14 -32.36 -26.22
N GLY A 86 -62.41 -32.44 -26.52
CA GLY A 86 -63.45 -31.64 -25.87
C GLY A 86 -63.58 -31.84 -24.35
N ASP A 87 -62.94 -32.85 -23.80
CA ASP A 87 -62.81 -33.15 -22.37
C ASP A 87 -61.55 -32.57 -21.76
N GLY A 88 -60.77 -31.76 -22.53
CA GLY A 88 -59.51 -31.11 -22.10
C GLY A 88 -58.29 -32.05 -22.12
N LYS A 89 -58.43 -33.33 -22.47
CA LYS A 89 -57.25 -34.21 -22.54
C LYS A 89 -56.46 -33.98 -23.78
N ARG A 90 -55.12 -33.90 -23.61
CA ARG A 90 -54.14 -33.72 -24.68
C ARG A 90 -53.87 -35.08 -25.32
N VAL A 91 -54.01 -35.14 -26.64
CA VAL A 91 -53.80 -36.39 -27.42
C VAL A 91 -52.79 -36.14 -28.55
N ARG A 92 -52.05 -37.15 -28.89
CA ARG A 92 -51.24 -37.21 -30.10
C ARG A 92 -52.08 -37.69 -31.22
N ARG A 93 -52.26 -36.96 -32.32
CA ARG A 93 -53.09 -37.27 -33.48
C ARG A 93 -52.20 -37.56 -34.68
N LEU A 94 -52.40 -38.69 -35.30
CA LEU A 94 -51.75 -39.13 -36.52
C LEU A 94 -52.83 -39.32 -37.64
N GLU A 95 -52.50 -38.74 -38.80
CA GLU A 95 -53.27 -38.99 -40.03
C GLU A 95 -52.50 -40.00 -40.88
N LEU A 96 -53.00 -41.25 -40.98
CA LEU A 96 -52.33 -42.34 -41.61
C LEU A 96 -53.10 -42.72 -42.91
N LYS A 97 -52.36 -42.77 -44.03
CA LYS A 97 -52.89 -43.21 -45.28
C LYS A 97 -52.61 -44.72 -45.50
N PHE A 98 -53.64 -45.51 -45.62
CA PHE A 98 -53.54 -46.90 -45.99
C PHE A 98 -53.88 -47.07 -47.48
N THR A 99 -52.96 -47.63 -48.26
CA THR A 99 -53.15 -47.88 -49.69
C THR A 99 -53.13 -49.44 -49.90
N PRO A 100 -54.28 -50.09 -50.32
CA PRO A 100 -54.30 -51.52 -50.57
C PRO A 100 -53.31 -51.85 -51.69
N ARG A 101 -52.65 -53.03 -51.60
CA ARG A 101 -51.71 -53.53 -52.63
C ARG A 101 -52.45 -53.95 -53.93
N ASP A 102 -53.71 -54.19 -53.85
CA ASP A 102 -54.60 -54.72 -54.97
C ASP A 102 -55.17 -53.58 -55.81
N GLY A 103 -54.67 -52.34 -55.72
CA GLY A 103 -55.18 -51.20 -56.47
C GLY A 103 -56.50 -50.61 -55.95
N GLY A 104 -56.98 -51.07 -54.79
CA GLY A 104 -58.23 -50.59 -54.17
C GLY A 104 -58.15 -49.13 -53.71
N ALA A 105 -59.29 -48.56 -53.31
CA ALA A 105 -59.36 -47.16 -52.83
C ALA A 105 -58.56 -46.96 -51.54
N SER A 106 -57.66 -45.94 -51.52
CA SER A 106 -56.92 -45.56 -50.31
C SER A 106 -57.88 -44.98 -49.27
N VAL A 107 -57.65 -45.24 -47.99
CA VAL A 107 -58.39 -44.70 -46.86
C VAL A 107 -57.49 -43.92 -45.96
N ILE A 108 -58.00 -42.89 -45.29
CA ILE A 108 -57.26 -42.09 -44.30
C ILE A 108 -57.85 -42.47 -42.93
N VAL A 109 -56.96 -42.94 -42.06
CA VAL A 109 -57.28 -43.20 -40.66
C VAL A 109 -56.72 -42.11 -39.81
N VAL A 110 -57.57 -41.42 -39.09
CA VAL A 110 -57.15 -40.45 -38.06
C VAL A 110 -57.14 -41.21 -36.74
N TYR A 111 -55.95 -41.46 -36.26
CA TYR A 111 -55.72 -42.13 -34.99
C TYR A 111 -55.27 -41.14 -33.91
N SER A 112 -55.88 -41.25 -32.71
CA SER A 112 -55.52 -40.34 -31.60
C SER A 112 -55.25 -41.14 -30.33
N GLY A 113 -54.07 -41.06 -29.81
CA GLY A 113 -53.65 -41.71 -28.57
C GLY A 113 -53.39 -40.73 -27.45
N SER A 114 -53.54 -41.15 -26.21
CA SER A 114 -53.30 -40.35 -25.04
C SER A 114 -51.82 -39.85 -24.94
N ALA A 115 -51.60 -38.57 -24.76
CA ALA A 115 -50.29 -37.97 -24.55
C ALA A 115 -49.93 -37.81 -23.05
N GLU A 116 -50.77 -38.31 -22.14
CA GLU A 116 -50.65 -38.09 -20.71
C GLU A 116 -49.31 -38.60 -20.12
N ARG A 117 -48.90 -39.83 -20.50
CA ARG A 117 -47.61 -40.39 -20.07
C ARG A 117 -46.40 -39.56 -20.57
N PHE A 118 -46.50 -39.09 -21.82
CA PHE A 118 -45.48 -38.24 -22.43
C PHE A 118 -45.33 -36.92 -21.65
N ASP A 119 -46.44 -36.25 -21.37
CA ASP A 119 -46.45 -35.00 -20.62
C ASP A 119 -45.97 -35.18 -19.16
N GLN A 120 -46.31 -36.30 -18.49
CA GLN A 120 -45.84 -36.64 -17.16
C GLN A 120 -44.32 -36.88 -17.11
N VAL A 121 -43.75 -37.60 -18.08
CA VAL A 121 -42.31 -37.86 -18.13
C VAL A 121 -41.56 -36.57 -18.38
N LEU A 122 -42.01 -35.74 -19.31
CA LEU A 122 -41.38 -34.46 -19.61
C LEU A 122 -41.42 -33.46 -18.43
N SER A 123 -42.58 -33.39 -17.73
CA SER A 123 -42.72 -32.53 -16.56
C SER A 123 -41.80 -32.95 -15.42
N ARG A 124 -41.73 -34.28 -15.13
CA ARG A 124 -40.79 -34.81 -14.13
C ARG A 124 -39.31 -34.52 -14.50
N LEU A 125 -38.95 -34.69 -15.76
CA LEU A 125 -37.61 -34.39 -16.26
C LEU A 125 -37.30 -32.88 -16.13
N ALA A 126 -38.25 -32.02 -16.50
CA ALA A 126 -38.07 -30.56 -16.35
C ALA A 126 -37.89 -30.16 -14.89
N VAL A 127 -38.68 -30.69 -13.96
CA VAL A 127 -38.53 -30.43 -12.52
C VAL A 127 -37.17 -30.92 -12.00
N ALA A 128 -36.75 -32.15 -12.39
CA ALA A 128 -35.47 -32.71 -11.97
C ALA A 128 -34.28 -31.86 -12.47
N LEU A 129 -34.31 -31.44 -13.74
CA LEU A 129 -33.24 -30.61 -14.32
C LEU A 129 -33.19 -29.22 -13.68
N THR A 130 -34.34 -28.61 -13.41
CA THR A 130 -34.37 -27.31 -12.72
C THR A 130 -33.90 -27.41 -11.27
N ALA A 131 -34.31 -28.41 -10.51
CA ALA A 131 -33.86 -28.66 -9.15
C ALA A 131 -32.34 -28.90 -9.09
N PHE A 132 -31.81 -29.73 -10.01
CA PHE A 132 -30.38 -29.99 -10.13
C PHE A 132 -29.60 -28.70 -10.46
N GLY A 133 -30.11 -27.88 -11.38
CA GLY A 133 -29.49 -26.60 -11.76
C GLY A 133 -29.41 -25.62 -10.59
N LEU A 134 -30.49 -25.51 -9.81
CA LEU A 134 -30.54 -24.66 -8.61
C LEU A 134 -29.56 -25.15 -7.52
N PHE A 135 -29.55 -26.46 -7.26
CA PHE A 135 -28.62 -27.05 -6.28
C PHE A 135 -27.14 -26.84 -6.68
N ALA A 136 -26.81 -27.12 -7.93
CA ALA A 136 -25.44 -26.93 -8.43
C ALA A 136 -25.02 -25.47 -8.41
N GLY A 137 -25.94 -24.53 -8.73
CA GLY A 137 -25.69 -23.08 -8.61
C GLY A 137 -25.46 -22.62 -7.18
N ALA A 138 -26.27 -23.10 -6.24
CA ALA A 138 -26.12 -22.83 -4.82
C ALA A 138 -24.80 -23.39 -4.27
N ALA A 139 -24.42 -24.59 -4.63
CA ALA A 139 -23.15 -25.21 -4.25
C ALA A 139 -21.94 -24.41 -4.78
N ALA A 140 -21.98 -24.03 -6.06
CA ALA A 140 -20.92 -23.20 -6.66
C ALA A 140 -20.79 -21.82 -5.98
N ALA A 141 -21.91 -21.18 -5.67
CA ALA A 141 -21.92 -19.90 -4.94
C ALA A 141 -21.33 -20.06 -3.52
N ALA A 142 -21.69 -21.13 -2.80
CA ALA A 142 -21.15 -21.41 -1.46
C ALA A 142 -19.62 -21.61 -1.50
N VAL A 143 -19.10 -22.36 -2.47
CA VAL A 143 -17.67 -22.56 -2.67
C VAL A 143 -16.97 -21.24 -3.00
N ALA A 144 -17.54 -20.43 -3.88
CA ALA A 144 -16.97 -19.11 -4.25
C ALA A 144 -16.89 -18.16 -3.04
N VAL A 145 -17.95 -18.11 -2.22
CA VAL A 145 -17.95 -17.30 -0.98
C VAL A 145 -16.92 -17.81 0.03
N ALA A 146 -16.82 -19.13 0.22
CA ALA A 146 -15.84 -19.72 1.13
C ALA A 146 -14.40 -19.43 0.67
N ALA A 147 -14.11 -19.61 -0.63
CA ALA A 147 -12.81 -19.30 -1.22
C ALA A 147 -12.45 -17.81 -1.09
N SER A 148 -13.40 -16.90 -1.38
CA SER A 148 -13.20 -15.45 -1.21
C SER A 148 -12.89 -15.06 0.23
N ARG A 149 -13.65 -15.61 1.20
CA ARG A 149 -13.40 -15.34 2.63
C ARG A 149 -12.04 -15.86 3.09
N SER A 150 -11.66 -17.05 2.65
CA SER A 150 -10.34 -17.63 2.97
C SER A 150 -9.19 -16.82 2.37
N ALA A 151 -9.33 -16.36 1.13
CA ALA A 151 -8.32 -15.55 0.45
C ALA A 151 -8.15 -14.16 1.08
N LEU A 152 -9.23 -13.57 1.62
CA LEU A 152 -9.20 -12.23 2.22
C LEU A 152 -8.87 -12.23 3.72
N ARG A 153 -8.86 -13.39 4.38
CA ARG A 153 -8.54 -13.49 5.81
C ARG A 153 -7.17 -12.93 6.19
N PRO A 154 -6.07 -13.26 5.49
CA PRO A 154 -4.75 -12.70 5.79
C PRO A 154 -4.70 -11.18 5.69
N LEU A 155 -5.44 -10.59 4.75
CA LEU A 155 -5.50 -9.14 4.58
C LEU A 155 -6.17 -8.46 5.78
N ARG A 156 -7.24 -9.04 6.33
CA ARG A 156 -7.91 -8.53 7.53
C ARG A 156 -6.99 -8.61 8.75
N GLU A 157 -6.34 -9.75 8.97
CA GLU A 157 -5.39 -9.94 10.08
C GLU A 157 -4.24 -8.93 9.99
N THR A 158 -3.74 -8.64 8.79
CA THR A 158 -2.69 -7.61 8.58
C THR A 158 -3.23 -6.20 8.87
N THR A 159 -4.45 -5.88 8.47
CA THR A 159 -5.08 -4.57 8.75
C THR A 159 -5.29 -4.37 10.25
N GLU A 160 -5.73 -5.40 10.96
CA GLU A 160 -5.88 -5.36 12.42
C GLU A 160 -4.53 -5.20 13.12
N ALA A 161 -3.48 -5.89 12.65
CA ALA A 161 -2.12 -5.72 13.15
C ALA A 161 -1.60 -4.29 12.94
N ILE A 162 -1.82 -3.69 11.77
CA ILE A 162 -1.43 -2.31 11.48
C ILE A 162 -2.18 -1.32 12.37
N THR A 163 -3.49 -1.50 12.58
CA THR A 163 -4.29 -0.63 13.43
C THR A 163 -3.94 -0.75 14.93
N ALA A 164 -3.36 -1.89 15.34
CA ALA A 164 -2.89 -2.10 16.70
C ALA A 164 -1.49 -1.53 16.96
N ILE A 165 -0.77 -1.08 15.92
CA ILE A 165 0.53 -0.41 16.04
C ILE A 165 0.29 1.01 16.54
N ASP A 166 0.68 1.25 17.79
CA ASP A 166 0.70 2.56 18.45
C ASP A 166 2.17 2.92 18.74
N GLU A 167 2.46 4.16 19.09
CA GLU A 167 3.80 4.64 19.49
C GLU A 167 4.48 3.75 20.55
N ARG A 168 3.68 3.05 21.37
CA ARG A 168 4.15 2.13 22.42
C ARG A 168 4.46 0.71 21.94
N ARG A 169 4.12 0.38 20.68
CA ARG A 169 4.21 -0.98 20.11
C ARG A 169 4.88 -1.00 18.74
N LEU A 170 5.82 -0.09 18.51
CA LEU A 170 6.59 -0.02 17.27
C LEU A 170 7.58 -1.19 17.10
N ASP A 171 7.72 -2.04 18.12
CA ASP A 171 8.51 -3.27 18.10
C ASP A 171 7.81 -4.44 17.39
N GLN A 172 6.50 -4.33 17.18
CA GLN A 172 5.75 -5.36 16.46
C GLN A 172 6.13 -5.36 14.98
N ARG A 173 6.21 -6.58 14.42
CA ARG A 173 6.49 -6.79 12.99
C ARG A 173 5.40 -7.64 12.37
N ILE A 174 5.12 -7.36 11.11
CA ILE A 174 4.19 -8.16 10.30
C ILE A 174 4.92 -9.43 9.89
N ALA A 175 4.33 -10.59 10.21
CA ALA A 175 4.87 -11.90 9.86
C ALA A 175 4.73 -12.14 8.35
N ALA A 176 5.71 -11.72 7.56
CA ALA A 176 5.71 -11.83 6.11
C ALA A 176 5.59 -13.29 5.62
N ASP A 177 6.13 -14.25 6.38
CA ASP A 177 6.09 -15.67 6.02
C ASP A 177 4.68 -16.27 6.07
N ALA A 178 3.77 -15.70 6.86
CA ALA A 178 2.37 -16.12 6.96
C ALA A 178 1.50 -15.57 5.83
N LEU A 179 2.04 -14.67 4.99
CA LEU A 179 1.29 -14.01 3.91
C LEU A 179 1.49 -14.70 2.55
N PRO A 180 0.50 -14.62 1.65
CA PRO A 180 0.65 -14.97 0.24
C PRO A 180 1.86 -14.27 -0.38
N SER A 181 2.47 -14.91 -1.38
CA SER A 181 3.68 -14.43 -2.09
C SER A 181 3.54 -13.00 -2.58
N GLU A 182 2.35 -12.60 -3.02
CA GLU A 182 2.02 -11.30 -3.58
C GLU A 182 2.03 -10.18 -2.52
N LEU A 183 1.80 -10.50 -1.25
CA LEU A 183 1.74 -9.54 -0.15
C LEU A 183 3.06 -9.43 0.64
N ARG A 184 3.97 -10.38 0.49
CA ARG A 184 5.27 -10.38 1.20
C ARG A 184 6.11 -9.13 0.94
N PRO A 185 6.25 -8.63 -0.31
CA PRO A 185 7.02 -7.41 -0.58
C PRO A 185 6.44 -6.18 0.13
N MET A 186 5.11 -6.10 0.23
CA MET A 186 4.43 -5.01 0.93
C MET A 186 4.68 -5.08 2.45
N ALA A 187 4.58 -6.26 3.04
CA ALA A 187 4.91 -6.47 4.45
C ALA A 187 6.37 -6.14 4.76
N GLY A 188 7.30 -6.49 3.87
CA GLY A 188 8.71 -6.12 3.98
C GLY A 188 8.92 -4.61 4.03
N ARG A 189 8.36 -3.88 3.08
CA ARG A 189 8.44 -2.41 3.04
C ARG A 189 7.81 -1.74 4.25
N LEU A 190 6.70 -2.30 4.75
CA LEU A 190 6.05 -1.79 5.95
C LEU A 190 6.90 -2.04 7.21
N ASN A 191 7.53 -3.21 7.32
CA ASN A 191 8.47 -3.50 8.40
C ASN A 191 9.70 -2.57 8.36
N GLU A 192 10.25 -2.26 7.18
CA GLU A 192 11.32 -1.27 7.03
C GLU A 192 10.88 0.13 7.48
N MET A 193 9.64 0.53 7.13
CA MET A 193 9.09 1.81 7.59
C MET A 193 8.92 1.84 9.12
N LEU A 194 8.43 0.74 9.72
CA LEU A 194 8.29 0.61 11.17
C LEU A 194 9.66 0.66 11.88
N GLU A 195 10.69 0.06 11.31
CA GLU A 195 12.05 0.11 11.85
C GLU A 195 12.61 1.53 11.84
N ARG A 196 12.44 2.26 10.73
CA ARG A 196 12.83 3.68 10.63
C ARG A 196 12.08 4.53 11.65
N LEU A 197 10.77 4.32 11.80
CA LEU A 197 9.94 5.04 12.76
C LEU A 197 10.36 4.73 14.20
N GLN A 198 10.59 3.46 14.54
CA GLN A 198 11.06 3.02 15.84
C GLN A 198 12.42 3.67 16.19
N SER A 199 13.36 3.67 15.24
CA SER A 199 14.67 4.31 15.42
C SER A 199 14.54 5.82 15.65
N ALA A 200 13.69 6.50 14.88
CA ALA A 200 13.43 7.94 15.06
C ALA A 200 12.82 8.25 16.44
N PHE A 201 11.85 7.45 16.90
CA PHE A 201 11.27 7.63 18.24
C PHE A 201 12.29 7.35 19.36
N ALA A 202 13.11 6.31 19.20
CA ALA A 202 14.16 5.98 20.16
C ALA A 202 15.18 7.14 20.27
N GLN A 203 15.64 7.68 19.15
CA GLN A 203 16.55 8.82 19.12
C GLN A 203 15.93 10.07 19.76
N ARG A 204 14.66 10.37 19.45
CA ARG A 204 13.96 11.51 20.06
C ARG A 204 13.80 11.34 21.58
N LYS A 205 13.47 10.15 22.05
CA LYS A 205 13.35 9.86 23.49
C LYS A 205 14.70 10.01 24.19
N GLN A 206 15.76 9.50 23.60
CA GLN A 206 17.11 9.63 24.13
C GLN A 206 17.53 11.10 24.20
N PHE A 207 17.33 11.87 23.11
CA PHE A 207 17.60 13.29 23.07
C PHE A 207 16.91 14.08 24.20
N LEU A 208 15.61 13.81 24.43
CA LEU A 208 14.86 14.46 25.52
C LEU A 208 15.37 14.07 26.91
N ALA A 209 15.80 12.81 27.08
CA ALA A 209 16.39 12.36 28.34
C ALA A 209 17.74 13.06 28.60
N ASP A 210 18.61 13.11 27.59
CA ASP A 210 19.92 13.75 27.68
C ASP A 210 19.78 15.26 27.90
N ALA A 211 18.89 15.93 27.15
CA ALA A 211 18.58 17.35 27.36
C ALA A 211 18.09 17.63 28.79
N SER A 212 17.26 16.76 29.35
CA SER A 212 16.78 16.89 30.72
C SER A 212 17.91 16.75 31.76
N HIS A 213 18.85 15.83 31.51
CA HIS A 213 20.03 15.68 32.34
C HIS A 213 20.95 16.87 32.27
N GLU A 214 21.26 17.37 31.07
CA GLU A 214 22.14 18.51 30.83
C GLU A 214 21.55 19.83 31.34
N LEU A 215 20.22 19.97 31.37
CA LEU A 215 19.54 21.10 32.00
C LEU A 215 19.59 21.04 33.55
N ARG A 216 19.44 19.84 34.11
CA ARG A 216 19.36 19.66 35.57
C ARG A 216 20.68 20.02 36.26
N THR A 217 21.82 19.68 35.67
CA THR A 217 23.14 19.88 36.24
C THR A 217 23.47 21.38 36.50
N PRO A 218 23.39 22.29 35.51
CA PRO A 218 23.68 23.73 35.76
C PRO A 218 22.61 24.38 36.63
N VAL A 219 21.34 23.96 36.56
CA VAL A 219 20.29 24.46 37.46
C VAL A 219 20.63 24.10 38.91
N ALA A 220 21.01 22.87 39.18
CA ALA A 220 21.39 22.42 40.52
C ALA A 220 22.66 23.16 41.04
N ALA A 221 23.67 23.36 40.16
CA ALA A 221 24.87 24.10 40.47
C ALA A 221 24.55 25.55 40.84
N LEU A 222 23.70 26.23 40.04
CA LEU A 222 23.29 27.61 40.25
C LEU A 222 22.52 27.76 41.58
N VAL A 223 21.55 26.85 41.85
CA VAL A 223 20.81 26.84 43.11
C VAL A 223 21.73 26.63 44.29
N THR A 224 22.62 25.64 44.23
CA THR A 224 23.56 25.34 45.31
C THR A 224 24.51 26.52 45.58
N THR A 225 25.04 27.16 44.51
CA THR A 225 25.93 28.32 44.63
C THR A 225 25.21 29.47 45.32
N LEU A 226 23.98 29.76 44.95
CA LEU A 226 23.14 30.78 45.58
C LEU A 226 22.80 30.44 47.04
N GLU A 227 22.41 29.22 47.33
CA GLU A 227 22.11 28.78 48.71
C GLU A 227 23.34 28.89 49.63
N VAL A 228 24.50 28.48 49.12
CA VAL A 228 25.76 28.61 49.88
C VAL A 228 26.15 30.09 50.07
N ALA A 229 25.90 30.94 49.07
CA ALA A 229 26.14 32.38 49.19
C ALA A 229 25.25 33.03 50.25
N LEU A 230 24.03 32.59 50.44
CA LEU A 230 23.08 33.14 51.37
C LEU A 230 23.23 32.62 52.84
N ARG A 231 24.02 31.56 53.08
CA ARG A 231 24.17 30.97 54.43
C ARG A 231 24.97 31.84 55.42
N ARG A 232 25.85 32.73 54.92
CA ARG A 232 26.67 33.64 55.75
C ARG A 232 26.89 34.98 55.07
N PRO A 233 27.06 36.05 55.84
CA PRO A 233 27.52 37.32 55.25
C PRO A 233 28.84 37.15 54.54
N ARG A 234 28.99 37.73 53.35
CA ARG A 234 30.19 37.68 52.51
C ARG A 234 30.70 39.06 52.23
N GLY A 235 32.01 39.18 52.01
CA GLY A 235 32.59 40.45 51.53
C GLY A 235 32.20 40.77 50.07
N ALA A 236 32.26 42.00 49.70
CA ALA A 236 31.89 42.49 48.36
C ALA A 236 32.60 41.73 47.21
N ALA A 237 33.88 41.42 47.39
CA ALA A 237 34.64 40.65 46.39
C ALA A 237 34.17 39.22 46.23
N GLU A 238 33.93 38.51 47.35
CA GLU A 238 33.41 37.11 47.34
C GLU A 238 31.99 37.05 46.73
N LEU A 239 31.17 38.08 46.96
CA LEU A 239 29.84 38.20 46.39
C LEU A 239 29.91 38.45 44.87
N ALA A 240 30.84 39.32 44.42
CA ALA A 240 31.06 39.59 43.00
C ALA A 240 31.51 38.31 42.23
N GLU A 241 32.41 37.51 42.77
CA GLU A 241 32.85 36.24 42.23
C GLU A 241 31.71 35.23 42.14
N THR A 242 30.90 35.13 43.20
CA THR A 242 29.71 34.26 43.21
C THR A 242 28.69 34.68 42.14
N MET A 243 28.46 36.00 41.98
CA MET A 243 27.58 36.53 40.93
C MET A 243 28.12 36.23 39.52
N GLN A 244 29.42 36.31 39.31
CA GLN A 244 30.05 35.96 38.03
C GLN A 244 29.87 34.49 37.71
N THR A 245 30.04 33.60 38.68
CA THR A 245 29.78 32.18 38.50
C THR A 245 28.30 31.91 38.14
N CYS A 246 27.38 32.49 38.88
CA CYS A 246 25.95 32.37 38.57
C CYS A 246 25.60 32.94 37.19
N LEU A 247 26.20 34.03 36.78
CA LEU A 247 26.00 34.62 35.44
C LEU A 247 26.52 33.70 34.33
N SER A 248 27.67 33.06 34.56
CA SER A 248 28.23 32.06 33.63
C SER A 248 27.28 30.88 33.47
N ASP A 249 26.78 30.28 34.58
CA ASP A 249 25.84 29.16 34.56
C ASP A 249 24.51 29.53 33.87
N ALA A 250 24.00 30.76 34.13
CA ALA A 250 22.79 31.27 33.47
C ALA A 250 22.98 31.50 31.97
N ARG A 251 24.15 31.95 31.53
CA ARG A 251 24.50 32.06 30.09
C ARG A 251 24.56 30.70 29.41
N MET A 252 25.17 29.72 30.07
CA MET A 252 25.20 28.34 29.60
C MET A 252 23.79 27.76 29.42
N LEU A 253 22.91 27.93 30.41
CA LEU A 253 21.50 27.50 30.31
C LEU A 253 20.79 28.16 29.13
N ARG A 254 20.98 29.47 28.94
CA ARG A 254 20.40 30.18 27.79
C ARG A 254 20.85 29.58 26.47
N GLN A 255 22.15 29.29 26.33
CA GLN A 255 22.70 28.69 25.12
C GLN A 255 22.14 27.30 24.87
N LEU A 256 22.01 26.46 25.92
CA LEU A 256 21.40 25.15 25.82
C LEU A 256 19.96 25.23 25.32
N VAL A 257 19.15 26.12 25.89
CA VAL A 257 17.76 26.31 25.47
C VAL A 257 17.68 26.79 24.02
N GLN A 258 18.55 27.75 23.62
CA GLN A 258 18.59 28.19 22.23
C GLN A 258 18.93 27.07 21.26
N THR A 259 19.92 26.24 21.57
CA THR A 259 20.32 25.10 20.75
C THR A 259 19.21 24.05 20.63
N LEU A 260 18.50 23.77 21.75
CA LEU A 260 17.35 22.86 21.72
C LEU A 260 16.20 23.40 20.87
N LEU A 261 15.94 24.71 20.90
CA LEU A 261 14.95 25.36 20.05
C LEU A 261 15.33 25.34 18.56
N GLU A 262 16.61 25.57 18.26
CA GLU A 262 17.14 25.46 16.89
C GLU A 262 16.98 24.06 16.35
N HIS A 263 17.33 23.05 17.14
CA HIS A 263 17.09 21.63 16.73
C HIS A 263 15.61 21.34 16.48
N ALA A 264 14.71 21.77 17.38
CA ALA A 264 13.27 21.60 17.20
C ALA A 264 12.72 22.30 15.93
N ARG A 265 13.34 23.39 15.52
CA ARG A 265 13.03 24.09 14.25
C ARG A 265 13.56 23.34 13.04
N CYS A 266 14.73 22.70 13.13
CA CYS A 266 15.26 21.87 12.05
C CYS A 266 14.37 20.69 11.72
N ASP A 267 13.76 20.05 12.73
CA ASP A 267 12.85 18.92 12.58
C ASP A 267 11.46 19.30 12.03
N SER A 268 11.10 20.59 12.09
CA SER A 268 9.78 21.07 11.66
C SER A 268 9.82 21.55 10.21
N ALA A 269 9.27 20.73 9.30
CA ALA A 269 9.09 21.11 7.90
C ALA A 269 8.22 22.39 7.69
N ALA A 270 7.44 22.77 8.69
CA ALA A 270 6.55 23.94 8.63
C ALA A 270 7.28 25.29 8.90
N LEU A 271 8.54 25.25 9.32
CA LEU A 271 9.35 26.44 9.66
C LEU A 271 10.61 26.54 8.78
N GLN A 272 10.63 25.89 7.64
CA GLN A 272 11.70 26.03 6.67
C GLN A 272 11.56 27.39 5.98
N ASP A 273 12.61 28.21 6.08
CA ASP A 273 12.69 29.41 5.24
C ASP A 273 12.80 28.96 3.78
N ALA A 274 12.11 29.65 2.88
CA ALA A 274 12.22 29.32 1.47
C ALA A 274 13.65 29.59 0.99
N PRO A 275 14.25 28.72 0.16
CA PRO A 275 15.53 28.99 -0.45
C PRO A 275 15.50 30.33 -1.19
N GLU A 276 16.50 31.19 -0.95
CA GLU A 276 16.64 32.47 -1.60
C GLU A 276 18.02 32.61 -2.26
N PRO A 277 18.09 33.35 -3.37
CA PRO A 277 19.38 33.65 -4.00
C PRO A 277 20.16 34.68 -3.18
N PHE A 278 21.42 34.40 -2.86
CA PHE A 278 22.30 35.30 -2.15
C PHE A 278 23.77 35.02 -2.47
N ASP A 279 24.66 35.96 -2.08
CA ASP A 279 26.12 35.77 -2.15
C ASP A 279 26.63 35.11 -0.85
N ALA A 280 26.95 33.80 -0.94
CA ALA A 280 27.52 33.11 0.20
C ALA A 280 28.89 33.65 0.65
N ALA A 281 29.71 34.24 -0.25
CA ALA A 281 30.99 34.80 0.14
C ALA A 281 30.80 35.93 1.15
N VAL A 282 29.79 36.77 0.97
CA VAL A 282 29.46 37.83 1.94
C VAL A 282 29.08 37.26 3.30
N LEU A 283 28.18 36.27 3.32
CA LEU A 283 27.74 35.58 4.54
C LEU A 283 28.92 34.91 5.27
N LEU A 284 29.75 34.19 4.53
CA LEU A 284 30.92 33.47 5.08
C LEU A 284 31.96 34.42 5.66
N ASN A 285 32.21 35.56 4.99
CA ASN A 285 33.08 36.58 5.52
C ASN A 285 32.53 37.20 6.81
N GLN A 286 31.24 37.49 6.89
CA GLN A 286 30.57 37.93 8.13
C GLN A 286 30.77 36.94 9.28
N CYS A 287 30.61 35.63 8.99
CA CYS A 287 30.85 34.57 9.99
C CYS A 287 32.31 34.53 10.44
N ALA A 288 33.25 34.68 9.51
CA ALA A 288 34.68 34.73 9.81
C ALA A 288 35.07 35.96 10.60
N ASP A 289 34.48 37.15 10.36
CA ASP A 289 34.70 38.37 11.14
C ASP A 289 34.26 38.19 12.61
N VAL A 290 33.14 37.49 12.83
CA VAL A 290 32.70 37.17 14.20
C VAL A 290 33.66 36.19 14.86
N ALA A 291 34.14 35.19 14.10
CA ALA A 291 35.09 34.20 14.59
C ALA A 291 36.46 34.83 14.90
N ASP A 292 36.93 35.83 14.14
CA ASP A 292 38.15 36.61 14.43
C ASP A 292 38.09 37.24 15.83
N GLY A 293 36.95 37.80 16.21
CA GLY A 293 36.75 38.36 17.54
C GLY A 293 36.89 37.35 18.68
N LEU A 294 36.44 36.11 18.46
CA LEU A 294 36.60 35.01 19.42
C LEU A 294 38.04 34.45 19.39
N ALA A 295 38.62 34.32 18.22
CA ALA A 295 39.96 33.78 17.99
C ALA A 295 41.05 34.62 18.60
N ALA A 296 40.90 35.95 18.60
CA ALA A 296 41.84 36.88 19.22
C ALA A 296 42.03 36.62 20.73
N ALA A 297 40.97 36.27 21.44
CA ALA A 297 41.04 35.93 22.86
C ALA A 297 41.72 34.57 23.14
N CYS A 298 41.81 33.68 22.13
CA CYS A 298 42.40 32.35 22.20
C CYS A 298 43.79 32.27 21.52
N GLU A 299 44.33 33.42 21.04
CA GLU A 299 45.57 33.47 20.26
C GLU A 299 45.54 32.57 19.00
N VAL A 300 44.37 32.48 18.33
CA VAL A 300 44.16 31.71 17.13
C VAL A 300 43.97 32.63 15.92
N THR A 301 44.43 32.21 14.74
CA THR A 301 44.31 32.99 13.50
C THR A 301 43.23 32.36 12.61
N VAL A 302 42.26 33.15 12.13
CA VAL A 302 41.26 32.71 11.15
C VAL A 302 41.71 33.08 9.73
N VAL A 303 41.80 32.09 8.85
CA VAL A 303 42.18 32.27 7.44
C VAL A 303 41.00 31.98 6.55
N ARG A 304 40.86 32.72 5.46
CA ARG A 304 39.77 32.64 4.49
C ARG A 304 40.31 32.26 3.13
N SER A 305 39.77 31.20 2.54
CA SER A 305 40.16 30.69 1.21
C SER A 305 38.90 30.44 0.39
N MET A 306 38.37 31.51 -0.21
CA MET A 306 37.14 31.45 -1.01
C MET A 306 37.14 32.43 -2.18
N PRO A 307 36.39 32.24 -3.24
CA PRO A 307 36.21 33.21 -4.31
C PRO A 307 35.59 34.51 -3.76
N PRO A 308 35.80 35.66 -4.45
CA PRO A 308 35.29 36.95 -4.02
C PRO A 308 33.75 37.03 -4.06
N ALA A 309 33.09 36.18 -4.85
CA ALA A 309 31.64 36.03 -4.92
C ALA A 309 31.26 34.55 -5.11
N LEU A 310 30.20 34.11 -4.43
CA LEU A 310 29.64 32.78 -4.46
C LEU A 310 28.12 32.89 -4.50
N ALA A 311 27.57 33.13 -5.69
CA ALA A 311 26.11 33.19 -5.88
C ALA A 311 25.46 31.81 -5.77
N ILE A 312 24.60 31.63 -4.80
CA ILE A 312 23.90 30.37 -4.52
C ILE A 312 22.42 30.61 -4.22
N ASN A 313 21.60 29.58 -4.38
CA ASN A 313 20.21 29.57 -3.94
C ASN A 313 20.07 28.54 -2.81
N SER A 314 19.90 29.02 -1.58
CA SER A 314 19.85 28.19 -0.38
C SER A 314 19.18 28.96 0.77
N GLU A 315 19.25 28.44 2.00
CA GLU A 315 18.74 29.05 3.23
C GLU A 315 19.88 29.70 4.00
N PRO A 316 20.09 31.05 3.93
CA PRO A 316 21.20 31.74 4.58
C PRO A 316 21.31 31.50 6.09
N PRO A 317 20.20 31.46 6.88
CA PRO A 317 20.28 31.19 8.31
C PRO A 317 20.89 29.82 8.64
N ARG A 318 20.58 28.77 7.85
CA ARG A 318 21.14 27.44 8.07
C ARG A 318 22.62 27.38 7.73
N ILE A 319 23.04 28.00 6.63
CA ILE A 319 24.47 28.08 6.27
C ILE A 319 25.24 28.86 7.34
N ARG A 320 24.71 29.97 7.83
CA ARG A 320 25.27 30.70 8.94
C ARG A 320 25.44 29.83 10.18
N ALA A 321 24.41 29.07 10.57
CA ALA A 321 24.45 28.17 11.71
C ALA A 321 25.54 27.10 11.57
N ILE A 322 25.65 26.47 10.38
CA ILE A 322 26.68 25.46 10.07
C ILE A 322 28.07 26.09 10.28
N VAL A 323 28.34 27.21 9.62
CA VAL A 323 29.65 27.81 9.59
C VAL A 323 30.06 28.35 10.98
N MET A 324 29.14 28.98 11.70
CA MET A 324 29.41 29.48 13.06
C MET A 324 29.72 28.35 14.04
N ASN A 325 29.03 27.22 13.96
CA ASN A 325 29.35 26.07 14.81
C ASN A 325 30.70 25.44 14.45
N LEU A 326 31.05 25.34 13.16
CA LEU A 326 32.33 24.79 12.73
C LEU A 326 33.49 25.71 13.11
N LEU A 327 33.36 27.02 12.86
CA LEU A 327 34.39 28.01 13.24
C LEU A 327 34.55 28.12 14.77
N GLY A 328 33.43 28.10 15.51
CA GLY A 328 33.44 28.09 16.96
C GLY A 328 34.21 26.89 17.51
N ASN A 329 33.91 25.67 17.02
CA ASN A 329 34.66 24.47 17.41
C ASN A 329 36.16 24.58 17.03
N GLY A 330 36.48 25.07 15.81
CA GLY A 330 37.84 25.20 15.35
C GLY A 330 38.68 26.18 16.17
N VAL A 331 38.07 27.26 16.70
CA VAL A 331 38.75 28.23 17.60
C VAL A 331 38.91 27.62 18.98
N GLU A 332 37.87 27.05 19.54
CA GLU A 332 37.84 26.59 20.93
C GLU A 332 38.75 25.38 21.18
N TYR A 333 38.75 24.39 20.29
CA TYR A 333 39.59 23.21 20.42
C TYR A 333 40.96 23.36 19.78
N ASN A 334 41.34 24.60 19.47
CA ASN A 334 42.68 24.93 18.98
C ASN A 334 43.67 25.10 20.14
N ARG A 335 44.95 25.28 19.77
CA ARG A 335 46.05 25.62 20.66
C ARG A 335 46.46 27.07 20.44
N PRO A 336 47.02 27.75 21.44
CA PRO A 336 47.59 29.08 21.25
C PRO A 336 48.59 29.10 20.09
N GLY A 337 48.52 30.12 19.22
CA GLY A 337 49.32 30.21 18.00
C GLY A 337 48.81 29.33 16.84
N GLY A 338 47.66 28.63 16.99
CA GLY A 338 47.07 27.81 15.97
C GLY A 338 46.27 28.58 14.93
N GLN A 339 45.72 27.85 13.95
CA GLN A 339 44.99 28.41 12.81
C GLN A 339 43.69 27.69 12.58
N VAL A 340 42.67 28.42 12.14
CA VAL A 340 41.41 27.87 11.59
C VAL A 340 41.25 28.40 10.17
N GLU A 341 41.12 27.51 9.20
CA GLU A 341 40.93 27.90 7.80
C GLU A 341 39.52 27.57 7.33
N LEU A 342 38.78 28.61 6.90
CA LEU A 342 37.47 28.48 6.23
C LEU A 342 37.68 28.48 4.72
N ARG A 343 37.37 27.38 4.07
CA ARG A 343 37.37 27.25 2.60
C ARG A 343 35.97 27.10 2.07
N ALA A 344 35.69 27.75 0.94
CA ALA A 344 34.46 27.59 0.21
C ALA A 344 34.71 27.56 -1.29
N ARG A 345 34.02 26.66 -1.97
CA ARG A 345 34.01 26.57 -3.44
C ARG A 345 32.70 25.99 -3.94
N VAL A 346 32.40 26.25 -5.20
CA VAL A 346 31.34 25.55 -5.93
C VAL A 346 32.00 24.48 -6.82
N ASP A 347 31.44 23.28 -6.79
CA ASP A 347 31.89 22.14 -7.59
C ASP A 347 30.64 21.51 -8.24
N ASP A 348 30.59 21.56 -9.58
CA ASP A 348 29.42 21.25 -10.38
C ASP A 348 28.19 22.11 -9.96
N SER A 349 27.31 21.57 -9.15
CA SER A 349 26.13 22.25 -8.63
C SER A 349 26.08 22.28 -7.10
N ASP A 350 27.17 21.90 -6.43
CA ASP A 350 27.25 21.79 -4.98
C ASP A 350 28.13 22.90 -4.38
N LEU A 351 27.69 23.46 -3.27
CA LEU A 351 28.53 24.27 -2.42
C LEU A 351 29.34 23.33 -1.51
N ILE A 352 30.67 23.42 -1.60
CA ILE A 352 31.58 22.70 -0.72
C ILE A 352 32.16 23.71 0.27
N LEU A 353 31.86 23.53 1.56
CA LEU A 353 32.41 24.26 2.68
C LEU A 353 33.36 23.33 3.45
N SER A 354 34.51 23.84 3.84
CA SER A 354 35.46 23.10 4.67
C SER A 354 36.03 24.04 5.75
N VAL A 355 36.01 23.55 6.98
CA VAL A 355 36.69 24.21 8.10
C VAL A 355 37.77 23.28 8.62
N GLN A 356 39.02 23.74 8.57
CA GLN A 356 40.18 23.00 9.03
C GLN A 356 40.83 23.76 10.21
N ASP A 357 41.10 23.07 11.30
CA ASP A 357 41.85 23.59 12.43
C ASP A 357 43.18 22.86 12.64
N THR A 358 44.08 23.48 13.37
CA THR A 358 45.38 22.91 13.79
C THR A 358 45.39 22.55 15.29
N GLY A 359 44.21 22.25 15.82
CA GLY A 359 43.97 22.04 17.23
C GLY A 359 44.41 20.70 17.78
N VAL A 360 43.74 20.26 18.84
CA VAL A 360 44.06 19.01 19.54
C VAL A 360 43.72 17.76 18.77
N GLY A 361 42.84 17.84 17.78
CA GLY A 361 42.35 16.73 17.00
C GLY A 361 41.47 15.75 17.81
N ILE A 362 40.94 14.75 17.15
CA ILE A 362 40.01 13.76 17.69
C ILE A 362 40.59 12.35 17.51
N ALA A 363 40.58 11.54 18.57
CA ALA A 363 41.04 10.17 18.48
C ALA A 363 40.06 9.31 17.62
N PRO A 364 40.57 8.33 16.84
CA PRO A 364 39.75 7.54 15.90
C PRO A 364 38.54 6.88 16.53
N GLU A 365 38.63 6.46 17.79
CA GLU A 365 37.55 5.81 18.55
C GLU A 365 36.34 6.73 18.81
N HIS A 366 36.53 8.04 18.74
CA HIS A 366 35.47 9.04 18.94
C HIS A 366 34.81 9.49 17.64
N LEU A 367 35.47 9.37 16.48
CA LEU A 367 34.99 9.91 15.21
C LEU A 367 33.59 9.41 14.83
N ALA A 368 33.26 8.15 15.14
CA ALA A 368 31.93 7.60 14.85
C ALA A 368 30.78 8.23 15.67
N ASN A 369 31.13 8.91 16.77
CA ASN A 369 30.14 9.40 17.74
C ASN A 369 30.07 10.93 17.83
N VAL A 370 30.97 11.67 17.18
CA VAL A 370 31.07 13.14 17.35
C VAL A 370 29.86 13.92 16.86
N PHE A 371 29.04 13.31 16.01
CA PHE A 371 27.77 13.88 15.55
C PHE A 371 26.57 13.50 16.45
N GLN A 372 26.80 12.64 17.48
CA GLN A 372 25.73 12.35 18.44
C GLN A 372 25.49 13.54 19.37
N PRO A 373 24.22 13.83 19.72
CA PRO A 373 23.94 14.93 20.64
C PRO A 373 24.57 14.66 22.00
N PHE A 374 25.11 15.73 22.62
CA PHE A 374 25.78 15.73 23.94
C PHE A 374 27.04 14.84 24.01
N TYR A 375 27.56 14.36 22.87
CA TYR A 375 28.79 13.59 22.86
C TYR A 375 30.04 14.49 22.98
N ARG A 376 30.97 14.06 23.84
CA ARG A 376 32.26 14.75 24.06
C ARG A 376 33.39 13.72 24.07
N ALA A 377 34.44 13.98 23.27
CA ALA A 377 35.59 13.08 23.16
C ALA A 377 36.46 13.04 24.43
N SER A 378 36.47 14.08 25.25
CA SER A 378 37.20 14.09 26.51
C SER A 378 36.25 14.18 27.71
N LYS A 379 36.26 13.14 28.54
CA LYS A 379 35.66 13.14 29.89
C LYS A 379 36.77 13.36 30.99
N THR A 380 37.94 13.87 30.63
CA THR A 380 39.06 14.01 31.58
C THR A 380 38.76 15.14 32.56
N ARG A 381 38.32 14.73 33.72
CA ARG A 381 37.99 15.54 34.91
C ARG A 381 39.24 16.02 35.69
N ASN A 382 40.47 15.81 35.18
CA ASN A 382 41.65 15.85 36.05
C ASN A 382 42.69 16.94 35.76
N ASP A 383 42.56 17.78 34.73
CA ASP A 383 43.54 18.84 34.50
C ASP A 383 42.96 20.20 34.93
N GLY A 384 43.52 20.78 35.93
CA GLY A 384 43.11 21.93 36.74
C GLY A 384 42.75 23.26 36.05
N HIS A 385 42.26 23.25 34.81
CA HIS A 385 41.66 24.37 34.09
C HIS A 385 40.13 24.24 34.01
N GLU A 386 39.47 24.12 35.16
CA GLU A 386 38.03 23.91 35.32
C GLU A 386 37.13 25.02 34.72
N SER A 387 37.66 26.13 34.29
CA SER A 387 36.83 27.28 33.90
C SER A 387 36.47 27.35 32.41
N ALA A 388 37.25 26.77 31.50
CA ALA A 388 37.01 26.83 30.07
C ALA A 388 36.22 25.57 29.54
N GLU A 389 36.43 24.42 30.20
CA GLU A 389 35.83 23.15 29.72
C GLU A 389 34.32 23.01 29.96
N ARG A 390 33.72 23.91 30.74
CA ARG A 390 32.25 23.84 31.03
C ARG A 390 31.37 24.48 29.96
N GLN A 391 31.93 25.15 28.96
CA GLN A 391 31.13 26.00 28.06
C GLN A 391 30.44 25.27 26.91
N HIS A 392 30.89 24.06 26.52
CA HIS A 392 30.37 23.41 25.33
C HIS A 392 29.72 22.06 25.64
N MET A 393 28.48 21.91 25.19
CA MET A 393 27.56 20.81 25.55
C MET A 393 27.58 19.62 24.59
N GLY A 394 28.51 19.57 23.63
CA GLY A 394 28.57 18.50 22.62
C GLY A 394 27.39 18.55 21.63
N LEU A 395 26.85 19.74 21.36
CA LEU A 395 25.74 19.93 20.45
C LEU A 395 26.12 20.56 19.11
N GLY A 396 27.31 21.18 19.01
CA GLY A 396 27.72 21.93 17.81
C GLY A 396 27.76 21.09 16.54
N LEU A 397 28.49 19.96 16.55
CA LEU A 397 28.56 19.06 15.39
C LEU A 397 27.24 18.36 15.10
N PHE A 398 26.45 18.01 16.11
CA PHE A 398 25.10 17.52 15.95
C PHE A 398 24.17 18.49 15.20
N LEU A 399 24.23 19.81 15.56
CA LEU A 399 23.51 20.86 14.83
C LEU A 399 23.99 20.99 13.39
N VAL A 400 25.31 20.94 13.16
CA VAL A 400 25.87 20.94 11.81
C VAL A 400 25.28 19.83 10.98
N GLU A 401 25.30 18.60 11.48
CA GLU A 401 24.71 17.43 10.78
C GLU A 401 23.21 17.62 10.53
N SER A 402 22.47 18.11 11.52
CA SER A 402 21.02 18.37 11.41
C SER A 402 20.70 19.41 10.32
N HIS A 403 21.41 20.53 10.29
CA HIS A 403 21.23 21.56 9.26
C HIS A 403 21.64 21.05 7.87
N VAL A 404 22.75 20.32 7.77
CA VAL A 404 23.23 19.73 6.51
C VAL A 404 22.21 18.75 5.95
N LYS A 405 21.67 17.85 6.77
CA LYS A 405 20.60 16.92 6.38
C LYS A 405 19.33 17.64 5.94
N ALA A 406 18.95 18.71 6.64
CA ALA A 406 17.78 19.51 6.26
C ALA A 406 17.95 20.23 4.91
N LEU A 407 19.18 20.58 4.54
CA LEU A 407 19.52 21.11 3.22
C LEU A 407 19.77 20.01 2.16
N GLY A 408 19.59 18.72 2.49
CA GLY A 408 19.82 17.60 1.59
C GLY A 408 21.28 17.31 1.29
N GLY A 409 22.21 17.80 2.13
CA GLY A 409 23.65 17.67 1.96
C GLY A 409 24.27 16.52 2.75
N GLU A 410 25.60 16.45 2.67
CA GLU A 410 26.44 15.48 3.38
C GLU A 410 27.55 16.18 4.19
N CYS A 411 27.93 15.59 5.33
CA CYS A 411 28.99 16.08 6.18
C CYS A 411 30.04 14.98 6.42
N GLN A 412 31.30 15.30 6.25
CA GLN A 412 32.42 14.42 6.50
C GLN A 412 33.40 15.06 7.49
N ILE A 413 34.01 14.26 8.36
CA ILE A 413 35.00 14.67 9.32
C ILE A 413 36.26 13.82 9.21
N GLU A 414 37.40 14.47 9.13
CA GLU A 414 38.73 13.88 9.17
C GLU A 414 39.51 14.50 10.29
N SER A 415 40.09 13.71 11.18
CA SER A 415 40.85 14.22 12.31
C SER A 415 41.95 13.27 12.72
N LYS A 416 43.04 13.82 13.21
CA LYS A 416 44.14 13.09 13.81
C LYS A 416 44.58 13.78 15.09
N LEU A 417 44.67 13.00 16.15
CA LEU A 417 45.02 13.49 17.47
C LEU A 417 46.37 14.22 17.44
N GLY A 418 46.42 15.45 17.91
CA GLY A 418 47.61 16.32 17.92
C GLY A 418 47.88 17.09 16.62
N GLU A 419 47.15 16.81 15.52
CA GLU A 419 47.35 17.47 14.22
C GLU A 419 46.19 18.42 13.83
N GLY A 420 44.99 18.20 14.38
CA GLY A 420 43.80 19.01 14.11
C GLY A 420 42.65 18.26 13.47
N THR A 421 41.62 19.00 13.05
CA THR A 421 40.38 18.43 12.47
C THR A 421 40.00 19.19 11.21
N THR A 422 39.47 18.48 10.23
CA THR A 422 38.85 19.02 9.03
C THR A 422 37.42 18.52 8.93
N VAL A 423 36.46 19.44 8.88
CA VAL A 423 35.05 19.11 8.62
C VAL A 423 34.70 19.67 7.25
N THR A 424 34.23 18.82 6.38
CA THR A 424 33.78 19.15 5.02
C THR A 424 32.29 18.93 4.88
N VAL A 425 31.58 19.93 4.40
CA VAL A 425 30.15 19.94 4.16
C VAL A 425 29.90 20.12 2.67
N ARG A 426 29.12 19.26 2.08
CA ARG A 426 28.65 19.33 0.69
C ARG A 426 27.14 19.59 0.71
N LEU A 427 26.70 20.69 0.09
CA LEU A 427 25.30 21.11 0.00
C LEU A 427 24.85 21.13 -1.46
N PRO A 428 23.82 20.33 -1.84
CA PRO A 428 23.29 20.32 -3.19
C PRO A 428 22.50 21.60 -3.53
N ALA A 429 22.20 21.79 -4.80
CA ALA A 429 21.34 22.84 -5.34
C ALA A 429 21.91 24.26 -5.27
N VAL A 430 23.11 24.40 -5.72
CA VAL A 430 23.66 25.71 -6.07
C VAL A 430 23.25 26.06 -7.49
N VAL A 431 22.31 26.96 -7.66
CA VAL A 431 22.07 27.62 -8.95
C VAL A 431 23.03 28.80 -9.01
N THR A 432 24.06 28.70 -9.84
CA THR A 432 24.85 29.87 -10.22
C THR A 432 23.94 30.87 -10.91
N LEU A 433 23.54 31.92 -10.22
CA LEU A 433 22.84 33.02 -10.86
C LEU A 433 23.84 33.77 -11.73
N ASP A 434 23.50 33.99 -13.00
CA ASP A 434 24.22 34.93 -13.84
C ASP A 434 24.41 36.27 -13.07
N ASN A 435 25.57 36.87 -13.21
CA ASN A 435 25.98 38.15 -12.55
C ASN A 435 24.96 39.30 -12.62
N ALA A 436 23.92 39.17 -13.46
CA ALA A 436 22.89 40.19 -13.64
C ALA A 436 21.95 40.40 -12.41
N VAL A 437 21.89 39.46 -11.47
CA VAL A 437 21.03 39.60 -10.28
C VAL A 437 21.77 40.24 -9.10
N LEU A 438 23.09 40.17 -9.08
CA LEU A 438 23.91 40.83 -8.05
C LEU A 438 23.93 42.38 -8.21
N GLU A 439 23.72 42.88 -9.43
CA GLU A 439 23.57 44.34 -9.69
C GLU A 439 22.23 44.93 -9.25
N ALA A 440 21.18 44.06 -9.11
CA ALA A 440 19.82 44.51 -8.74
C ALA A 440 19.60 44.60 -7.21
N SER A 441 20.45 43.99 -6.40
CA SER A 441 20.31 43.98 -4.93
C SER A 441 21.17 45.07 -4.21
N GLY A 442 21.70 46.05 -4.94
CA GLY A 442 22.13 47.36 -4.42
C GLY A 442 22.89 47.37 -3.08
N VAL A 443 24.06 46.72 -2.98
CA VAL A 443 25.03 46.96 -1.92
C VAL A 443 26.40 47.23 -2.54
#